data_89ad5dada18a9022c1fe09d18239ac91
#
_entry.id   89ad5dada18a9022c1fe09d18239ac91
#
_cell.length_a   1.000
_cell.length_b   1.000
_cell.length_c   1.000
_cell.angle_alpha   90.00
_cell.angle_beta   90.00
_cell.angle_gamma   90.00
#
_symmetry.space_group_name_H-M   'P 1'
#
loop_
_entity.id
_entity.type
_entity.pdbx_description
1 polymer ?
#
loop_
_entity_poly.entity_id
_entity_poly.type
_entity_poly.pdbx_seq_one_letter_code
_entity_poly.pdbx_strand_id
1 'polypeptide(L)'
;ASVMKEDEMKYLEAGMDAIAGKPIDFDQLFSLMEAMVPEEVGRINHAIMIEMPVNKNIDLTPLSPVADHQKAMKNWVDVYAYIKALTQFSQQQIDDADTIMRLLEQHPADAEPARAVAHALKGLAGNLALSKVADLAIHIDAHLKSGQRDEAGKLLQPLRQALIEADTCIQALSLPNDAIVSLKDFDLVAVQQLFKQLSLALDELNPDSTEPIMKQISEYVRRSDLADIYHHIERFDFHSAKKELKKLAQNLLANRRSE
;
A
#
# COMPACT_ATOMS: atom_id res chain seq x y z
N ALA A 1 -6.22 9.51 12.54
CA ALA A 1 -6.96 10.34 13.48
C ALA A 1 -6.89 9.64 14.83
N SER A 2 -6.25 10.27 15.82
CA SER A 2 -6.30 9.77 17.20
C SER A 2 -7.77 9.80 17.60
N VAL A 3 -8.35 8.65 17.90
CA VAL A 3 -9.67 8.58 18.54
C VAL A 3 -9.45 9.19 19.92
N MET A 4 -10.11 10.30 20.22
CA MET A 4 -10.04 10.88 21.56
C MET A 4 -10.78 9.96 22.52
N LYS A 5 -10.32 9.84 23.77
CA LYS A 5 -10.96 8.97 24.79
C LYS A 5 -12.46 9.20 24.95
N GLU A 6 -12.91 10.43 24.69
CA GLU A 6 -14.34 10.79 24.71
C GLU A 6 -15.14 10.19 23.54
N ASP A 7 -14.49 9.96 22.39
CA ASP A 7 -15.14 9.32 21.25
C ASP A 7 -15.14 7.79 21.41
N GLU A 8 -14.14 7.21 22.07
CA GLU A 8 -14.12 5.78 22.41
C GLU A 8 -15.34 5.38 23.27
N MET A 9 -15.65 6.17 24.29
CA MET A 9 -16.81 5.88 25.14
C MET A 9 -18.12 5.90 24.35
N LYS A 10 -18.30 6.86 23.44
CA LYS A 10 -19.50 6.95 22.60
C LYS A 10 -19.68 5.74 21.69
N TYR A 11 -18.59 5.20 21.15
CA TYR A 11 -18.63 4.03 20.28
C TYR A 11 -18.96 2.76 21.07
N LEU A 12 -18.37 2.59 22.26
CA LEU A 12 -18.68 1.48 23.15
C LEU A 12 -20.14 1.56 23.67
N GLU A 13 -20.63 2.76 24.01
CA GLU A 13 -22.03 2.98 24.39
C GLU A 13 -23.01 2.70 23.23
N ALA A 14 -22.56 2.90 21.98
CA ALA A 14 -23.33 2.56 20.77
C ALA A 14 -23.32 1.05 20.45
N GLY A 15 -22.66 0.22 21.28
CA GLY A 15 -22.65 -1.23 21.15
C GLY A 15 -21.48 -1.78 20.30
N MET A 16 -20.42 -1.03 20.11
CA MET A 16 -19.19 -1.55 19.51
C MET A 16 -18.36 -2.27 20.58
N ASP A 17 -17.81 -3.43 20.25
CA ASP A 17 -17.05 -4.26 21.18
C ASP A 17 -15.60 -3.75 21.35
N ALA A 18 -15.02 -3.15 20.30
CA ALA A 18 -13.70 -2.52 20.35
C ALA A 18 -13.49 -1.49 19.23
N ILE A 19 -12.40 -0.74 19.34
CA ILE A 19 -12.08 0.34 18.41
C ILE A 19 -10.60 0.24 18.02
N ALA A 20 -10.32 0.30 16.72
CA ALA A 20 -8.98 0.43 16.19
C ALA A 20 -8.79 1.81 15.55
N GLY A 21 -7.71 2.50 15.92
CA GLY A 21 -7.35 3.80 15.35
C GLY A 21 -6.73 3.69 13.96
N LYS A 22 -6.77 4.78 13.17
CA LYS A 22 -6.01 4.90 11.92
C LYS A 22 -4.75 5.73 12.15
N PRO A 23 -3.57 5.30 11.65
CA PRO A 23 -3.33 4.11 10.83
C PRO A 23 -3.55 2.82 11.63
N ILE A 24 -4.02 1.76 10.95
CA ILE A 24 -4.30 0.47 11.59
C ILE A 24 -2.97 -0.15 12.02
N ASP A 25 -2.85 -0.43 13.31
CA ASP A 25 -1.79 -1.27 13.87
C ASP A 25 -2.31 -2.71 13.90
N PHE A 26 -1.73 -3.57 13.06
CA PHE A 26 -2.19 -4.94 12.93
C PHE A 26 -1.93 -5.77 14.20
N ASP A 27 -0.84 -5.52 14.92
CA ASP A 27 -0.56 -6.23 16.18
C ASP A 27 -1.65 -5.90 17.22
N GLN A 28 -2.05 -4.62 17.30
CA GLN A 28 -3.15 -4.19 18.16
C GLN A 28 -4.49 -4.77 17.68
N LEU A 29 -4.77 -4.76 16.37
CA LEU A 29 -5.99 -5.31 15.82
C LEU A 29 -6.12 -6.80 16.10
N PHE A 30 -5.06 -7.59 15.87
CA PHE A 30 -5.04 -9.02 16.16
C PHE A 30 -5.22 -9.29 17.64
N SER A 31 -4.57 -8.53 18.53
CA SER A 31 -4.75 -8.67 19.98
C SER A 31 -6.21 -8.40 20.42
N LEU A 32 -6.86 -7.40 19.80
CA LEU A 32 -8.29 -7.12 20.03
C LEU A 32 -9.18 -8.27 19.53
N MET A 33 -8.89 -8.80 18.35
CA MET A 33 -9.64 -9.95 17.79
C MET A 33 -9.46 -11.20 18.65
N GLU A 34 -8.25 -11.50 19.12
CA GLU A 34 -7.99 -12.64 20.02
C GLU A 34 -8.73 -12.51 21.35
N ALA A 35 -8.82 -11.29 21.90
CA ALA A 35 -9.57 -11.05 23.14
C ALA A 35 -11.08 -11.25 22.98
N MET A 36 -11.61 -11.18 21.76
CA MET A 36 -13.04 -11.30 21.46
C MET A 36 -13.45 -12.70 21.01
N VAL A 37 -12.51 -13.53 20.55
CA VAL A 37 -12.80 -14.91 20.12
C VAL A 37 -12.85 -15.82 21.35
N PRO A 38 -13.95 -16.56 21.60
CA PRO A 38 -14.01 -17.53 22.67
C PRO A 38 -12.91 -18.59 22.53
N GLU A 39 -12.33 -19.02 23.65
CA GLU A 39 -11.25 -20.03 23.67
C GLU A 39 -11.60 -21.34 22.94
N GLU A 40 -12.88 -21.65 22.80
CA GLU A 40 -13.41 -22.84 22.13
C GLU A 40 -13.28 -22.81 20.59
N VAL A 41 -13.07 -21.63 19.99
CA VAL A 41 -12.97 -21.47 18.51
C VAL A 41 -11.57 -21.68 17.98
N GLY A 42 -10.64 -22.07 18.83
CA GLY A 42 -9.25 -22.34 18.46
C GLY A 42 -8.43 -21.05 18.35
N ARG A 43 -7.33 -21.00 19.07
CA ARG A 43 -6.34 -19.93 18.98
C ARG A 43 -5.93 -19.78 17.51
N ILE A 44 -6.16 -18.62 16.94
CA ILE A 44 -5.54 -18.25 15.68
C ILE A 44 -4.04 -18.38 15.95
N ASN A 45 -3.44 -19.42 15.40
CA ASN A 45 -2.01 -19.63 15.57
C ASN A 45 -1.32 -18.44 14.91
N HIS A 46 -0.67 -17.58 15.70
CA HIS A 46 0.26 -16.56 15.21
C HIS A 46 1.35 -17.15 14.27
N ALA A 47 1.50 -18.48 14.28
CA ALA A 47 2.35 -19.23 13.34
C ALA A 47 1.81 -19.26 11.89
N ILE A 48 0.56 -18.76 11.66
CA ILE A 48 0.07 -18.50 10.30
C ILE A 48 0.32 -17.02 9.89
N MET A 49 1.11 -16.29 10.60
CA MET A 49 1.94 -15.27 9.99
C MET A 49 2.88 -16.06 9.07
N ILE A 50 2.35 -16.36 7.89
CA ILE A 50 3.10 -16.88 6.78
C ILE A 50 4.40 -16.08 6.80
N GLU A 51 5.55 -16.76 6.98
CA GLU A 51 6.84 -16.27 6.52
C GLU A 51 6.69 -16.12 4.99
N MET A 52 5.93 -15.09 4.58
CA MET A 52 5.98 -14.67 3.20
C MET A 52 7.45 -14.36 2.95
N PRO A 53 8.06 -14.91 1.94
CA PRO A 53 9.44 -14.61 1.64
C PRO A 53 9.51 -13.10 1.42
N VAL A 54 9.85 -12.37 2.48
CA VAL A 54 10.32 -10.99 2.36
C VAL A 54 11.45 -11.10 1.35
N ASN A 55 11.22 -10.62 0.16
CA ASN A 55 12.22 -10.63 -0.88
C ASN A 55 13.34 -9.71 -0.38
N LYS A 56 14.34 -10.30 0.30
CA LYS A 56 15.40 -9.64 1.08
C LYS A 56 16.35 -8.81 0.20
N ASN A 57 16.07 -8.69 -1.10
CA ASN A 57 16.98 -8.10 -2.06
C ASN A 57 16.60 -6.68 -2.52
N ILE A 58 15.56 -6.06 -1.98
CA ILE A 58 15.27 -4.66 -2.29
C ILE A 58 15.88 -3.78 -1.21
N ASP A 59 16.82 -2.94 -1.63
CA ASP A 59 17.43 -1.96 -0.75
C ASP A 59 16.47 -0.77 -0.54
N LEU A 60 15.87 -0.70 0.64
CA LEU A 60 15.02 0.42 1.07
C LEU A 60 15.82 1.52 1.79
N THR A 61 17.14 1.39 1.90
CA THR A 61 18.01 2.39 2.56
C THR A 61 17.81 3.80 2.01
N PRO A 62 17.59 4.02 0.69
CA PRO A 62 17.31 5.36 0.15
C PRO A 62 16.10 6.06 0.80
N LEU A 63 15.15 5.31 1.36
CA LEU A 63 13.98 5.88 2.06
C LEU A 63 14.29 6.34 3.48
N SER A 64 15.38 5.90 4.09
CA SER A 64 15.69 6.15 5.52
C SER A 64 15.64 7.63 5.93
N PRO A 65 15.95 8.64 5.06
CA PRO A 65 15.82 10.04 5.41
C PRO A 65 14.37 10.53 5.57
N VAL A 66 13.41 9.87 4.92
CA VAL A 66 12.02 10.36 4.77
C VAL A 66 10.97 9.40 5.34
N ALA A 67 11.29 8.10 5.44
CA ALA A 67 10.36 7.07 5.88
C ALA A 67 10.99 6.12 6.90
N ASP A 68 10.21 5.73 7.90
CA ASP A 68 10.50 4.58 8.75
C ASP A 68 10.03 3.30 8.03
N HIS A 69 10.86 2.81 7.10
CA HIS A 69 10.53 1.64 6.30
C HIS A 69 10.39 0.36 7.14
N GLN A 70 11.01 0.27 8.32
CA GLN A 70 10.82 -0.87 9.22
C GLN A 70 9.41 -0.88 9.81
N LYS A 71 8.91 0.31 10.18
CA LYS A 71 7.53 0.49 10.62
C LYS A 71 6.54 0.23 9.48
N ALA A 72 6.85 0.73 8.27
CA ALA A 72 6.03 0.48 7.10
C ALA A 72 5.87 -1.01 6.81
N MET A 73 6.95 -1.79 6.87
CA MET A 73 6.93 -3.23 6.58
C MET A 73 6.12 -4.07 7.58
N LYS A 74 5.76 -3.54 8.74
CA LYS A 74 4.79 -4.19 9.63
C LYS A 74 3.36 -4.13 9.06
N ASN A 75 3.04 -3.09 8.30
CA ASN A 75 1.71 -2.84 7.74
C ASN A 75 1.59 -3.29 6.27
N TRP A 76 2.71 -3.55 5.61
CA TRP A 76 2.75 -3.94 4.21
C TRP A 76 3.26 -5.37 4.07
N VAL A 77 2.40 -6.25 3.59
CA VAL A 77 2.69 -7.67 3.40
C VAL A 77 3.77 -7.89 2.32
N ASP A 78 3.80 -7.01 1.31
CA ASP A 78 4.71 -7.12 0.18
C ASP A 78 5.47 -5.81 -0.06
N VAL A 79 6.78 -5.90 -0.14
CA VAL A 79 7.68 -4.76 -0.41
C VAL A 79 7.42 -4.13 -1.78
N TYR A 80 7.04 -4.90 -2.79
CA TYR A 80 6.69 -4.36 -4.12
C TYR A 80 5.39 -3.56 -4.08
N ALA A 81 4.37 -4.05 -3.36
CA ALA A 81 3.14 -3.30 -3.13
C ALA A 81 3.42 -1.98 -2.40
N TYR A 82 4.32 -2.00 -1.42
CA TYR A 82 4.76 -0.80 -0.71
C TYR A 82 5.45 0.20 -1.66
N ILE A 83 6.40 -0.25 -2.49
CA ILE A 83 7.10 0.62 -3.44
C ILE A 83 6.14 1.17 -4.50
N LYS A 84 5.21 0.34 -5.00
CA LYS A 84 4.15 0.79 -5.93
C LYS A 84 3.32 1.90 -5.29
N ALA A 85 2.92 1.73 -4.04
CA ALA A 85 2.16 2.74 -3.31
C ALA A 85 2.96 4.03 -3.06
N LEU A 86 4.26 3.93 -2.74
CA LEU A 86 5.15 5.09 -2.65
C LEU A 86 5.26 5.83 -3.99
N THR A 87 5.42 5.10 -5.09
CA THR A 87 5.50 5.69 -6.44
C THR A 87 4.19 6.41 -6.80
N GLN A 88 3.04 5.79 -6.52
CA GLN A 88 1.74 6.42 -6.72
C GLN A 88 1.55 7.66 -5.85
N PHE A 89 1.96 7.60 -4.59
CA PHE A 89 1.94 8.74 -3.67
C PHE A 89 2.75 9.91 -4.22
N SER A 90 3.99 9.68 -4.63
CA SER A 90 4.86 10.70 -5.21
C SER A 90 4.20 11.37 -6.43
N GLN A 91 3.70 10.59 -7.37
CA GLN A 91 3.05 11.11 -8.59
C GLN A 91 1.77 11.91 -8.33
N GLN A 92 1.01 11.55 -7.32
CA GLN A 92 -0.32 12.13 -7.07
C GLN A 92 -0.31 13.25 -6.03
N GLN A 93 0.61 13.22 -5.06
CA GLN A 93 0.59 14.13 -3.92
C GLN A 93 1.72 15.18 -3.94
N ILE A 94 2.59 15.17 -4.95
CA ILE A 94 3.74 16.09 -5.02
C ILE A 94 3.31 17.57 -4.96
N ASP A 95 2.15 17.90 -5.52
CA ASP A 95 1.63 19.26 -5.63
C ASP A 95 0.59 19.59 -4.53
N ASP A 96 0.40 18.72 -3.53
CA ASP A 96 -0.64 18.92 -2.50
C ASP A 96 -0.44 20.19 -1.69
N ALA A 97 0.81 20.57 -1.39
CA ALA A 97 1.09 21.83 -0.70
C ALA A 97 0.61 23.05 -1.49
N ASP A 98 0.81 23.05 -2.81
CA ASP A 98 0.35 24.12 -3.72
C ASP A 98 -1.17 24.07 -3.89
N THR A 99 -1.73 22.88 -3.91
CA THR A 99 -3.18 22.70 -3.98
C THR A 99 -3.87 23.26 -2.74
N ILE A 100 -3.34 22.96 -1.53
CA ILE A 100 -3.85 23.53 -0.27
C ILE A 100 -3.76 25.07 -0.30
N MET A 101 -2.61 25.62 -0.69
CA MET A 101 -2.40 27.07 -0.78
C MET A 101 -3.44 27.72 -1.70
N ARG A 102 -3.58 27.20 -2.93
CA ARG A 102 -4.54 27.68 -3.91
C ARG A 102 -5.99 27.61 -3.41
N LEU A 103 -6.38 26.52 -2.75
CA LEU A 103 -7.73 26.37 -2.18
C LEU A 103 -7.98 27.36 -1.05
N LEU A 104 -6.98 27.67 -0.23
CA LEU A 104 -7.09 28.72 0.80
C LEU A 104 -7.28 30.12 0.18
N GLU A 105 -6.64 30.42 -0.92
CA GLU A 105 -6.80 31.70 -1.65
C GLU A 105 -8.16 31.79 -2.36
N GLN A 106 -8.60 30.71 -3.00
CA GLN A 106 -9.87 30.66 -3.73
C GLN A 106 -11.10 30.68 -2.80
N HIS A 107 -10.96 30.17 -1.59
CA HIS A 107 -12.05 30.06 -0.60
C HIS A 107 -11.69 30.77 0.70
N PRO A 108 -11.62 32.14 0.70
CA PRO A 108 -11.17 32.88 1.89
C PRO A 108 -12.09 32.71 3.11
N ALA A 109 -13.37 32.41 2.91
CA ALA A 109 -14.34 32.21 3.98
C ALA A 109 -14.48 30.72 4.41
N ASP A 110 -14.01 29.77 3.58
CA ASP A 110 -14.17 28.33 3.82
C ASP A 110 -12.82 27.60 3.65
N ALA A 111 -12.30 27.03 4.73
CA ALA A 111 -11.05 26.28 4.70
C ALA A 111 -11.29 24.77 4.48
N GLU A 112 -12.54 24.31 4.42
CA GLU A 112 -12.84 22.87 4.38
C GLU A 112 -12.28 22.16 3.13
N PRO A 113 -12.31 22.75 1.91
CA PRO A 113 -11.67 22.12 0.75
C PRO A 113 -10.17 21.91 0.94
N ALA A 114 -9.47 22.90 1.49
CA ALA A 114 -8.04 22.80 1.78
C ALA A 114 -7.75 21.80 2.89
N ARG A 115 -8.59 21.78 3.94
CA ARG A 115 -8.51 20.82 5.04
C ARG A 115 -8.71 19.38 4.57
N ALA A 116 -9.61 19.13 3.64
CA ALA A 116 -9.85 17.80 3.09
C ALA A 116 -8.61 17.23 2.41
N VAL A 117 -7.85 18.05 1.68
CA VAL A 117 -6.57 17.64 1.07
C VAL A 117 -5.54 17.30 2.16
N ALA A 118 -5.37 18.18 3.16
CA ALA A 118 -4.44 17.93 4.26
C ALA A 118 -4.81 16.66 5.05
N HIS A 119 -6.10 16.42 5.26
CA HIS A 119 -6.61 15.23 5.94
C HIS A 119 -6.32 13.94 5.17
N ALA A 120 -6.53 13.95 3.85
CA ALA A 120 -6.22 12.81 2.98
C ALA A 120 -4.70 12.54 2.97
N LEU A 121 -3.89 13.59 2.81
CA LEU A 121 -2.44 13.50 2.80
C LEU A 121 -1.89 12.91 4.11
N LYS A 122 -2.42 13.34 5.26
CA LYS A 122 -2.09 12.77 6.58
C LYS A 122 -2.29 11.25 6.62
N GLY A 123 -3.43 10.78 6.13
CA GLY A 123 -3.75 9.34 6.10
C GLY A 123 -2.81 8.57 5.19
N LEU A 124 -2.60 9.05 3.98
CA LEU A 124 -1.74 8.41 2.98
C LEU A 124 -0.28 8.35 3.45
N ALA A 125 0.27 9.50 3.88
CA ALA A 125 1.65 9.58 4.36
C ALA A 125 1.87 8.74 5.63
N GLY A 126 0.89 8.67 6.53
CA GLY A 126 0.93 7.83 7.72
C GLY A 126 1.01 6.33 7.40
N ASN A 127 0.22 5.86 6.44
CA ASN A 127 0.24 4.46 5.98
C ASN A 127 1.57 4.08 5.29
N LEU A 128 2.21 5.05 4.64
CA LEU A 128 3.50 4.86 3.97
C LEU A 128 4.69 5.13 4.90
N ALA A 129 4.42 5.45 6.17
CA ALA A 129 5.43 5.83 7.18
C ALA A 129 6.33 7.00 6.75
N LEU A 130 5.84 7.91 5.89
CA LEU A 130 6.49 9.17 5.51
C LEU A 130 6.32 10.19 6.64
N SER A 131 7.08 10.02 7.71
CA SER A 131 6.85 10.65 9.03
C SER A 131 6.78 12.18 8.94
N LYS A 132 7.73 12.81 8.24
CA LYS A 132 7.80 14.28 8.13
C LYS A 132 6.60 14.86 7.38
N VAL A 133 6.16 14.21 6.30
CA VAL A 133 4.97 14.62 5.55
C VAL A 133 3.71 14.42 6.39
N ALA A 134 3.60 13.27 7.06
CA ALA A 134 2.46 12.97 7.91
C ALA A 134 2.31 13.98 9.06
N ASP A 135 3.40 14.29 9.76
CA ASP A 135 3.40 15.25 10.88
C ASP A 135 2.98 16.66 10.42
N LEU A 136 3.53 17.14 9.30
CA LEU A 136 3.14 18.44 8.74
C LEU A 136 1.68 18.47 8.34
N ALA A 137 1.19 17.42 7.68
CA ALA A 137 -0.21 17.31 7.28
C ALA A 137 -1.16 17.23 8.49
N ILE A 138 -0.75 16.56 9.60
CA ILE A 138 -1.50 16.55 10.87
C ILE A 138 -1.67 17.97 11.41
N HIS A 139 -0.59 18.72 11.46
CA HIS A 139 -0.62 20.10 12.00
C HIS A 139 -1.44 21.03 11.10
N ILE A 140 -1.31 20.93 9.78
CA ILE A 140 -2.10 21.71 8.83
C ILE A 140 -3.61 21.37 8.99
N ASP A 141 -3.99 20.09 9.01
CA ASP A 141 -5.38 19.65 9.23
C ASP A 141 -5.93 20.23 10.55
N ALA A 142 -5.15 20.19 11.63
CA ALA A 142 -5.54 20.69 12.94
C ALA A 142 -5.72 22.21 12.96
N HIS A 143 -4.78 22.98 12.37
CA HIS A 143 -4.87 24.43 12.28
C HIS A 143 -6.07 24.87 11.44
N LEU A 144 -6.28 24.23 10.29
CA LEU A 144 -7.45 24.55 9.43
C LEU A 144 -8.77 24.19 10.12
N LYS A 145 -8.83 23.06 10.85
CA LYS A 145 -10.01 22.70 11.66
C LYS A 145 -10.31 23.74 12.74
N SER A 146 -9.29 24.38 13.29
CA SER A 146 -9.42 25.40 14.33
C SER A 146 -9.55 26.84 13.79
N GLY A 147 -9.66 27.01 12.45
CA GLY A 147 -9.75 28.32 11.81
C GLY A 147 -8.45 29.12 11.76
N GLN A 148 -7.32 28.51 12.13
CA GLN A 148 -5.98 29.14 12.20
C GLN A 148 -5.28 29.07 10.84
N ARG A 149 -5.81 29.78 9.83
CA ARG A 149 -5.33 29.71 8.44
C ARG A 149 -3.89 30.19 8.28
N ASP A 150 -3.50 31.27 8.98
CA ASP A 150 -2.14 31.81 8.91
C ASP A 150 -1.09 30.82 9.45
N GLU A 151 -1.43 30.11 10.52
CA GLU A 151 -0.55 29.07 11.08
C GLU A 151 -0.43 27.89 10.13
N ALA A 152 -1.53 27.45 9.50
CA ALA A 152 -1.50 26.44 8.46
C ALA A 152 -0.65 26.90 7.26
N GLY A 153 -0.77 28.16 6.84
CA GLY A 153 -0.01 28.74 5.73
C GLY A 153 1.50 28.68 5.95
N LYS A 154 1.97 28.90 7.18
CA LYS A 154 3.41 28.82 7.54
C LYS A 154 3.99 27.41 7.34
N LEU A 155 3.16 26.37 7.38
CA LEU A 155 3.59 24.98 7.25
C LEU A 155 3.59 24.49 5.78
N LEU A 156 3.03 25.24 4.83
CA LEU A 156 2.92 24.80 3.43
C LEU A 156 4.29 24.72 2.73
N GLN A 157 5.19 25.69 3.01
CA GLN A 157 6.54 25.62 2.43
C GLN A 157 7.37 24.46 3.00
N PRO A 158 7.38 24.20 4.34
CA PRO A 158 7.95 22.98 4.90
C PRO A 158 7.33 21.70 4.31
N LEU A 159 6.02 21.66 4.10
CA LEU A 159 5.33 20.50 3.48
C LEU A 159 5.79 20.26 2.04
N ARG A 160 5.86 21.33 1.22
CA ARG A 160 6.37 21.23 -0.13
C ARG A 160 7.78 20.64 -0.16
N GLN A 161 8.65 21.12 0.70
CA GLN A 161 10.03 20.60 0.80
C GLN A 161 10.05 19.12 1.20
N ALA A 162 9.21 18.72 2.16
CA ALA A 162 9.12 17.33 2.59
C ALA A 162 8.58 16.40 1.49
N LEU A 163 7.63 16.87 0.66
CA LEU A 163 7.13 16.13 -0.49
C LEU A 163 8.20 15.94 -1.57
N ILE A 164 8.99 16.98 -1.87
CA ILE A 164 10.11 16.91 -2.82
C ILE A 164 11.21 15.97 -2.32
N GLU A 165 11.55 16.04 -1.02
CA GLU A 165 12.52 15.12 -0.41
C GLU A 165 12.03 13.66 -0.50
N ALA A 166 10.74 13.42 -0.21
CA ALA A 166 10.15 12.10 -0.32
C ALA A 166 10.18 11.59 -1.78
N ASP A 167 9.78 12.42 -2.75
CA ASP A 167 9.84 12.08 -4.17
C ASP A 167 11.28 11.72 -4.61
N THR A 168 12.26 12.52 -4.22
CA THR A 168 13.67 12.27 -4.54
C THR A 168 14.15 10.91 -4.00
N CYS A 169 13.79 10.59 -2.74
CA CYS A 169 14.16 9.32 -2.11
C CYS A 169 13.43 8.13 -2.76
N ILE A 170 12.17 8.32 -3.14
CA ILE A 170 11.37 7.29 -3.82
C ILE A 170 11.93 7.01 -5.21
N GLN A 171 12.32 8.04 -5.96
CA GLN A 171 12.95 7.89 -7.29
C GLN A 171 14.33 7.25 -7.21
N ALA A 172 15.05 7.41 -6.10
CA ALA A 172 16.32 6.76 -5.86
C ALA A 172 16.19 5.27 -5.49
N LEU A 173 14.98 4.78 -5.21
CA LEU A 173 14.75 3.36 -5.06
C LEU A 173 15.09 2.68 -6.39
N SER A 174 16.20 2.00 -6.41
CA SER A 174 16.44 1.00 -7.42
C SER A 174 15.49 -0.16 -7.12
N LEU A 175 14.32 -0.17 -7.78
CA LEU A 175 13.71 -1.46 -8.01
C LEU A 175 14.86 -2.29 -8.58
N PRO A 176 15.19 -3.48 -8.07
CA PRO A 176 16.06 -4.36 -8.81
C PRO A 176 15.44 -4.31 -10.20
N ASN A 177 16.14 -3.59 -11.10
CA ASN A 177 15.82 -3.60 -12.50
C ASN A 177 15.46 -5.03 -12.72
N ASP A 178 14.37 -5.44 -13.36
CA ASP A 178 14.02 -6.84 -13.63
C ASP A 178 15.26 -7.70 -13.95
N ALA A 179 16.34 -7.26 -13.42
CA ALA A 179 17.66 -7.73 -13.42
C ALA A 179 17.63 -9.08 -12.76
N ILE A 180 17.27 -10.04 -13.62
CA ILE A 180 17.90 -11.34 -13.48
C ILE A 180 17.64 -11.93 -12.08
N VAL A 181 16.36 -12.08 -11.68
CA VAL A 181 16.01 -13.43 -11.31
C VAL A 181 16.54 -14.22 -12.49
N SER A 182 17.56 -15.04 -12.26
CA SER A 182 17.94 -16.06 -13.22
C SER A 182 16.66 -16.84 -13.51
N LEU A 183 15.90 -16.32 -14.47
CA LEU A 183 14.67 -16.98 -14.91
C LEU A 183 15.22 -18.31 -15.36
N LYS A 184 14.75 -19.40 -14.76
CA LYS A 184 15.02 -20.75 -15.25
C LYS A 184 14.89 -20.68 -16.76
N ASP A 185 15.77 -21.35 -17.50
CA ASP A 185 15.69 -21.39 -18.95
C ASP A 185 14.24 -21.54 -19.34
N PHE A 186 13.71 -20.52 -20.02
CA PHE A 186 12.27 -20.36 -20.20
C PHE A 186 11.69 -21.56 -20.93
N ASP A 187 11.11 -22.46 -20.17
CA ASP A 187 10.36 -23.60 -20.72
C ASP A 187 8.91 -23.14 -21.02
N LEU A 188 8.66 -22.87 -22.30
CA LEU A 188 7.35 -22.46 -22.78
C LEU A 188 6.24 -23.46 -22.41
N VAL A 189 6.55 -24.76 -22.41
CA VAL A 189 5.57 -25.81 -22.09
C VAL A 189 5.23 -25.75 -20.61
N ALA A 190 6.22 -25.60 -19.74
CA ALA A 190 6.02 -25.47 -18.30
C ALA A 190 5.21 -24.22 -17.97
N VAL A 191 5.53 -23.07 -18.57
CA VAL A 191 4.80 -21.80 -18.35
C VAL A 191 3.35 -21.89 -18.84
N GLN A 192 3.10 -22.49 -20.02
CA GLN A 192 1.73 -22.70 -20.51
C GLN A 192 0.92 -23.62 -19.60
N GLN A 193 1.56 -24.63 -19.03
CA GLN A 193 0.91 -25.54 -18.09
C GLN A 193 0.53 -24.81 -16.79
N LEU A 194 1.43 -23.98 -16.26
CA LEU A 194 1.19 -23.16 -15.07
C LEU A 194 0.08 -22.13 -15.32
N PHE A 195 0.05 -21.48 -16.49
CA PHE A 195 -1.01 -20.53 -16.85
C PHE A 195 -2.38 -21.23 -16.96
N LYS A 196 -2.41 -22.45 -17.48
CA LYS A 196 -3.63 -23.24 -17.51
C LYS A 196 -4.10 -23.63 -16.11
N GLN A 197 -3.19 -24.04 -15.23
CA GLN A 197 -3.49 -24.33 -13.83
C GLN A 197 -4.01 -23.10 -13.10
N LEU A 198 -3.34 -21.93 -13.26
CA LEU A 198 -3.81 -20.69 -12.69
C LEU A 198 -5.20 -20.29 -13.20
N SER A 199 -5.45 -20.45 -14.49
CA SER A 199 -6.78 -20.16 -15.05
C SER A 199 -7.88 -21.04 -14.44
N LEU A 200 -7.59 -22.31 -14.13
CA LEU A 200 -8.54 -23.20 -13.45
C LEU A 200 -8.72 -22.81 -11.97
N ALA A 201 -7.63 -22.51 -11.27
CA ALA A 201 -7.68 -22.06 -9.87
C ALA A 201 -8.48 -20.76 -9.72
N LEU A 202 -8.37 -19.83 -10.67
CA LEU A 202 -9.16 -18.60 -10.69
C LEU A 202 -10.68 -18.86 -10.90
N ASP A 203 -11.05 -19.96 -11.55
CA ASP A 203 -12.45 -20.37 -11.68
C ASP A 203 -13.03 -20.95 -10.39
N GLU A 204 -12.18 -21.45 -9.49
CA GLU A 204 -12.58 -21.94 -8.16
C GLU A 204 -12.92 -20.79 -7.18
N LEU A 205 -12.62 -19.54 -7.54
CA LEU A 205 -12.86 -18.32 -6.75
C LEU A 205 -12.21 -18.37 -5.37
N ASN A 206 -11.12 -19.12 -5.21
CA ASN A 206 -10.38 -19.28 -3.96
C ASN A 206 -8.96 -18.75 -4.15
N PRO A 207 -8.57 -17.65 -3.46
CA PRO A 207 -7.23 -17.08 -3.58
C PRO A 207 -6.13 -18.05 -3.10
N ASP A 208 -6.41 -18.91 -2.11
CA ASP A 208 -5.43 -19.83 -1.55
C ASP A 208 -4.97 -20.88 -2.58
N SER A 209 -5.84 -21.27 -3.53
CA SER A 209 -5.49 -22.19 -4.61
C SER A 209 -4.60 -21.54 -5.67
N THR A 210 -4.57 -20.22 -5.77
CA THR A 210 -3.79 -19.48 -6.78
C THR A 210 -2.36 -19.21 -6.35
N GLU A 211 -2.10 -19.02 -5.06
CA GLU A 211 -0.80 -18.60 -4.52
C GLU A 211 0.37 -19.55 -4.89
N PRO A 212 0.27 -20.88 -4.66
CA PRO A 212 1.36 -21.79 -5.00
C PRO A 212 1.68 -21.80 -6.50
N ILE A 213 0.67 -21.58 -7.34
CA ILE A 213 0.83 -21.54 -8.80
C ILE A 213 1.49 -20.23 -9.23
N MET A 214 1.06 -19.10 -8.65
CA MET A 214 1.67 -17.79 -8.90
C MET A 214 3.15 -17.76 -8.50
N LYS A 215 3.51 -18.42 -7.39
CA LYS A 215 4.90 -18.57 -6.97
C LYS A 215 5.73 -19.32 -8.00
N GLN A 216 5.22 -20.42 -8.56
CA GLN A 216 5.91 -21.16 -9.61
C GLN A 216 6.03 -20.35 -10.90
N ILE A 217 4.99 -19.61 -11.29
CA ILE A 217 5.02 -18.71 -12.45
C ILE A 217 6.10 -17.64 -12.29
N SER A 218 6.29 -17.11 -11.09
CA SER A 218 7.31 -16.07 -10.82
C SER A 218 8.76 -16.58 -10.98
N GLU A 219 8.98 -17.87 -11.11
CA GLU A 219 10.30 -18.44 -11.46
C GLU A 219 10.63 -18.31 -12.96
N TYR A 220 9.63 -18.08 -13.80
CA TYR A 220 9.75 -18.02 -15.26
C TYR A 220 9.34 -16.67 -15.86
N VAL A 221 8.54 -15.89 -15.13
CA VAL A 221 7.94 -14.64 -15.59
C VAL A 221 8.27 -13.55 -14.57
N ARG A 222 8.63 -12.36 -15.07
CA ARG A 222 8.96 -11.25 -14.19
C ARG A 222 7.77 -10.89 -13.30
N ARG A 223 8.07 -10.58 -12.05
CA ARG A 223 7.04 -10.23 -11.08
C ARG A 223 6.28 -8.95 -11.45
N SER A 224 6.95 -8.00 -12.12
CA SER A 224 6.32 -6.83 -12.71
C SER A 224 5.20 -7.18 -13.69
N ASP A 225 5.40 -8.21 -14.50
CA ASP A 225 4.42 -8.67 -15.48
C ASP A 225 3.24 -9.41 -14.84
N LEU A 226 3.41 -9.85 -13.60
CA LEU A 226 2.38 -10.52 -12.78
C LEU A 226 1.64 -9.55 -11.84
N ALA A 227 2.10 -8.32 -11.70
CA ALA A 227 1.60 -7.37 -10.68
C ALA A 227 0.09 -7.12 -10.77
N ASP A 228 -0.45 -6.95 -11.99
CA ASP A 228 -1.87 -6.71 -12.19
C ASP A 228 -2.71 -7.96 -11.88
N ILE A 229 -2.18 -9.15 -12.12
CA ILE A 229 -2.84 -10.43 -11.79
C ILE A 229 -2.92 -10.56 -10.26
N TYR A 230 -1.82 -10.32 -9.54
CA TYR A 230 -1.79 -10.31 -8.08
C TYR A 230 -2.80 -9.32 -7.50
N HIS A 231 -2.79 -8.08 -8.02
CA HIS A 231 -3.69 -7.02 -7.56
C HIS A 231 -5.17 -7.41 -7.68
N HIS A 232 -5.56 -8.05 -8.79
CA HIS A 232 -6.93 -8.50 -8.98
C HIS A 232 -7.28 -9.69 -8.08
N ILE A 233 -6.37 -10.64 -7.85
CA ILE A 233 -6.58 -11.77 -6.93
C ILE A 233 -6.78 -11.28 -5.50
N GLU A 234 -5.96 -10.36 -5.02
CA GLU A 234 -6.07 -9.77 -3.68
C GLU A 234 -7.41 -9.04 -3.44
N ARG A 235 -8.02 -8.54 -4.51
CA ARG A 235 -9.34 -7.89 -4.47
C ARG A 235 -10.50 -8.84 -4.75
N PHE A 236 -10.25 -10.13 -4.85
CA PHE A 236 -11.24 -11.15 -5.22
C PHE A 236 -11.88 -10.91 -6.61
N ASP A 237 -11.23 -10.12 -7.47
CA ASP A 237 -11.65 -9.90 -8.86
C ASP A 237 -11.00 -10.92 -9.79
N PHE A 238 -11.40 -12.16 -9.63
CA PHE A 238 -10.85 -13.30 -10.39
C PHE A 238 -11.11 -13.19 -11.89
N HIS A 239 -12.19 -12.51 -12.29
CA HIS A 239 -12.50 -12.29 -13.70
C HIS A 239 -11.46 -11.40 -14.38
N SER A 240 -11.11 -10.27 -13.75
CA SER A 240 -10.07 -9.36 -14.24
C SER A 240 -8.68 -10.00 -14.16
N ALA A 241 -8.37 -10.75 -13.09
CA ALA A 241 -7.14 -11.53 -13.00
C ALA A 241 -6.97 -12.49 -14.18
N LYS A 242 -8.03 -13.20 -14.56
CA LYS A 242 -8.04 -14.12 -15.70
C LYS A 242 -7.86 -13.40 -17.05
N LYS A 243 -8.39 -12.18 -17.16
CA LYS A 243 -8.21 -11.34 -18.36
C LYS A 243 -6.75 -10.89 -18.51
N GLU A 244 -6.13 -10.44 -17.41
CA GLU A 244 -4.72 -10.05 -17.44
C GLU A 244 -3.79 -11.24 -17.67
N LEU A 245 -4.10 -12.43 -17.12
CA LEU A 245 -3.37 -13.66 -17.41
C LEU A 245 -3.39 -14.00 -18.92
N LYS A 246 -4.54 -13.84 -19.59
CA LYS A 246 -4.64 -14.06 -21.05
C LYS A 246 -3.79 -13.06 -21.86
N LYS A 247 -3.79 -11.79 -21.46
CA LYS A 247 -2.96 -10.75 -22.09
C LYS A 247 -1.47 -11.09 -21.97
N LEU A 248 -1.06 -11.47 -20.75
CA LEU A 248 0.32 -11.85 -20.47
C LEU A 248 0.75 -13.04 -21.34
N ALA A 249 -0.09 -14.08 -21.42
CA ALA A 249 0.16 -15.24 -22.27
C ALA A 249 0.33 -14.88 -23.76
N GLN A 250 -0.50 -13.96 -24.26
CA GLN A 250 -0.41 -13.47 -25.65
C GLN A 250 0.89 -12.69 -25.90
N ASN A 251 1.27 -11.81 -24.97
CA ASN A 251 2.49 -10.99 -25.06
C ASN A 251 3.76 -11.86 -25.06
N LEU A 252 3.83 -12.86 -24.19
CA LEU A 252 4.96 -13.79 -24.12
C LEU A 252 5.11 -14.63 -25.40
N LEU A 253 3.99 -14.99 -26.05
CA LEU A 253 4.01 -15.70 -27.33
C LEU A 253 4.36 -14.79 -28.52
N ALA A 254 3.97 -13.51 -28.48
CA ALA A 254 4.24 -12.55 -29.55
C ALA A 254 5.72 -12.12 -29.58
N ASN A 255 6.33 -11.87 -28.42
CA ASN A 255 7.70 -11.43 -28.33
C ASN A 255 8.73 -12.45 -28.84
N ARG A 256 8.38 -13.75 -28.84
CA ARG A 256 9.25 -14.81 -29.35
C ARG A 256 9.08 -15.14 -30.83
N ARG A 257 8.09 -14.56 -31.52
CA ARG A 257 8.00 -14.66 -32.99
C ARG A 257 8.88 -13.65 -33.71
N SER A 258 9.50 -12.76 -32.91
CA SER A 258 10.34 -11.67 -33.42
C SER A 258 11.86 -11.90 -33.18
N GLU A 259 12.23 -13.01 -32.51
CA GLU A 259 13.60 -13.55 -32.41
C GLU A 259 13.75 -14.81 -33.31
#